data_4a1b6d24c877005a118b055c011abe2a
#
_entry.id   4a1b6d24c877005a118b055c011abe2a
#
_cell.length_a   1.000
_cell.length_b   1.000
_cell.length_c   1.000
_cell.angle_alpha   90.00
_cell.angle_beta   90.00
_cell.angle_gamma   90.00
#
_symmetry.space_group_name_H-M   'P 1'
#
loop_
_entity.id
_entity.type
_entity.pdbx_description
1 polymer ?
#
loop_
_entity_poly.entity_id
_entity_poly.type
_entity_poly.pdbx_seq_one_letter_code
_entity_poly.pdbx_strand_id
1 'polypeptide(L)'
;MTRTLRFAAPSLSLAILLVASLLGLNACSTTVPEGIASVTPFDIERYQGKWYEIARLDHSFERGLSDVSASYRQQPDGSVEVINRGYDSKRNDWRQALGRALLTGDTKRASLKVSFFGPFYGGYHVMALDQQNYQWAMVVGPDRDYLWILAREKRLQEGVRAHLLHEAGAAGIDTQKLIWVEQTRTDG
;
A
#
# COMPACT_ATOMS: atom_id res chain seq x y z
N MET A 1 70.27 10.18 9.83
CA MET A 1 69.16 9.34 10.34
C MET A 1 67.84 9.98 9.89
N THR A 2 67.32 9.52 8.79
CA THR A 2 66.08 10.05 8.18
C THR A 2 64.98 8.98 8.35
N ARG A 3 63.99 9.25 9.20
CA ARG A 3 62.79 8.42 9.44
C ARG A 3 61.75 8.73 8.37
N THR A 4 61.50 7.82 7.46
CA THR A 4 60.39 7.85 6.52
C THR A 4 59.11 7.35 7.20
N LEU A 5 58.12 8.24 7.35
CA LEU A 5 56.74 7.87 7.74
C LEU A 5 56.03 7.23 6.58
N ARG A 6 55.63 5.96 6.71
CA ARG A 6 54.75 5.27 5.75
C ARG A 6 53.32 5.52 6.20
N PHE A 7 52.56 6.26 5.38
CA PHE A 7 51.10 6.34 5.48
C PHE A 7 50.48 5.08 4.87
N ALA A 8 49.78 4.30 5.67
CA ALA A 8 48.99 3.17 5.20
C ALA A 8 47.69 3.71 4.56
N ALA A 9 47.45 3.38 3.31
CA ALA A 9 46.17 3.70 2.65
C ALA A 9 45.05 2.82 3.23
N PRO A 10 43.83 3.38 3.48
CA PRO A 10 42.72 2.57 3.95
C PRO A 10 42.29 1.55 2.89
N SER A 11 42.10 0.31 3.31
CA SER A 11 41.77 -0.81 2.43
C SER A 11 40.45 -0.59 1.71
N LEU A 12 40.45 -0.84 0.41
CA LEU A 12 39.29 -0.73 -0.52
C LEU A 12 38.05 -1.51 -0.03
N SER A 13 38.25 -2.53 0.81
CA SER A 13 37.21 -3.39 1.37
C SER A 13 36.25 -2.67 2.34
N LEU A 14 36.70 -1.64 3.07
CA LEU A 14 35.87 -0.91 4.02
C LEU A 14 34.91 0.06 3.31
N ALA A 15 35.30 0.62 2.16
CA ALA A 15 34.49 1.51 1.37
C ALA A 15 33.29 0.79 0.70
N ILE A 16 33.49 -0.48 0.28
CA ILE A 16 32.46 -1.29 -0.37
C ILE A 16 31.37 -1.71 0.62
N LEU A 17 31.71 -2.00 1.86
CA LEU A 17 30.74 -2.31 2.93
C LEU A 17 29.86 -1.10 3.33
N LEU A 18 30.38 0.12 3.25
CA LEU A 18 29.61 1.33 3.58
C LEU A 18 28.61 1.71 2.49
N VAL A 19 28.93 1.44 1.22
CA VAL A 19 28.03 1.72 0.07
C VAL A 19 26.89 0.69 0.00
N ALA A 20 27.14 -0.56 0.36
CA ALA A 20 26.12 -1.61 0.36
C ALA A 20 25.03 -1.39 1.43
N SER A 21 25.35 -0.71 2.54
CA SER A 21 24.38 -0.40 3.60
C SER A 21 23.44 0.76 3.29
N LEU A 22 23.70 1.57 2.26
CA LEU A 22 22.86 2.70 1.86
C LEU A 22 21.76 2.32 0.85
N LEU A 23 21.83 1.16 0.23
CA LEU A 23 20.86 0.71 -0.78
C LEU A 23 19.69 -0.12 -0.23
N GLY A 24 19.66 -0.41 1.07
CA GLY A 24 18.70 -1.32 1.71
C GLY A 24 17.54 -0.66 2.48
N LEU A 25 17.41 0.67 2.52
CA LEU A 25 16.49 1.35 3.45
C LEU A 25 15.13 1.75 2.88
N ASN A 26 14.79 1.41 1.64
CA ASN A 26 13.53 1.85 1.04
C ASN A 26 12.33 0.92 1.25
N ALA A 27 12.49 -0.25 1.85
CA ALA A 27 11.42 -1.26 1.92
C ALA A 27 10.35 -1.03 3.02
N CYS A 28 10.52 -0.04 3.91
CA CYS A 28 9.62 0.20 5.05
C CYS A 28 9.22 1.67 5.19
N SER A 29 9.09 2.43 4.09
CA SER A 29 8.60 3.81 4.18
C SER A 29 7.13 3.81 4.60
N THR A 30 6.81 4.63 5.61
CA THR A 30 5.43 4.91 6.03
C THR A 30 5.00 6.33 5.69
N THR A 31 5.85 7.07 4.98
CA THR A 31 5.56 8.43 4.51
C THR A 31 4.84 8.38 3.17
N VAL A 32 4.01 9.39 2.93
CA VAL A 32 3.37 9.58 1.61
C VAL A 32 4.46 9.77 0.55
N PRO A 33 4.39 9.09 -0.60
CA PRO A 33 5.35 9.30 -1.68
C PRO A 33 5.36 10.76 -2.15
N GLU A 34 6.54 11.26 -2.51
CA GLU A 34 6.73 12.65 -2.96
C GLU A 34 5.77 12.99 -4.12
N GLY A 35 5.17 14.19 -4.08
CA GLY A 35 4.23 14.66 -5.10
C GLY A 35 2.83 14.03 -5.02
N ILE A 36 2.56 13.14 -4.06
CA ILE A 36 1.23 12.59 -3.80
C ILE A 36 0.67 13.21 -2.52
N ALA A 37 -0.61 13.55 -2.53
CA ALA A 37 -1.31 14.04 -1.34
C ALA A 37 -2.35 13.02 -0.88
N SER A 38 -2.39 12.75 0.43
CA SER A 38 -3.48 11.97 1.02
C SER A 38 -4.72 12.84 1.17
N VAL A 39 -5.88 12.25 0.95
CA VAL A 39 -7.19 12.89 1.05
C VAL A 39 -7.42 13.51 2.45
N THR A 40 -8.04 14.69 2.47
CA THR A 40 -8.53 15.38 3.66
C THR A 40 -9.78 16.18 3.27
N PRO A 41 -10.85 16.25 4.09
CA PRO A 41 -11.02 15.53 5.34
C PRO A 41 -11.23 14.02 5.14
N PHE A 42 -10.81 13.23 6.11
CA PHE A 42 -11.00 11.79 6.13
C PHE A 42 -11.72 11.37 7.41
N ASP A 43 -12.70 10.49 7.26
CA ASP A 43 -13.47 9.92 8.35
C ASP A 43 -13.29 8.40 8.38
N ILE A 44 -12.55 7.93 9.38
CA ILE A 44 -12.24 6.50 9.53
C ILE A 44 -13.51 5.68 9.83
N GLU A 45 -14.51 6.24 10.50
CA GLU A 45 -15.76 5.54 10.81
C GLU A 45 -16.53 5.20 9.52
N ARG A 46 -16.54 6.12 8.55
CA ARG A 46 -17.14 5.89 7.23
C ARG A 46 -16.31 4.96 6.34
N TYR A 47 -15.01 4.90 6.59
CA TYR A 47 -14.09 4.04 5.82
C TYR A 47 -14.14 2.58 6.26
N GLN A 48 -14.63 2.28 7.45
CA GLN A 48 -14.79 0.91 7.98
C GLN A 48 -15.67 0.02 7.08
N GLY A 49 -15.63 -1.28 7.38
CA GLY A 49 -16.38 -2.31 6.66
C GLY A 49 -15.61 -2.85 5.47
N LYS A 50 -16.31 -3.52 4.57
CA LYS A 50 -15.74 -4.27 3.45
C LYS A 50 -15.56 -3.39 2.23
N TRP A 51 -14.41 -3.60 1.56
CA TRP A 51 -14.05 -3.03 0.27
C TRP A 51 -13.60 -4.17 -0.65
N TYR A 52 -14.09 -4.18 -1.88
CA TYR A 52 -13.60 -5.07 -2.93
C TYR A 52 -12.43 -4.43 -3.64
N GLU A 53 -11.39 -5.20 -3.89
CA GLU A 53 -10.26 -4.78 -4.71
C GLU A 53 -10.62 -4.91 -6.19
N ILE A 54 -10.71 -3.79 -6.87
CA ILE A 54 -11.09 -3.72 -8.29
C ILE A 54 -9.86 -3.82 -9.19
N ALA A 55 -8.77 -3.18 -8.78
CA ALA A 55 -7.50 -3.26 -9.50
C ALA A 55 -6.32 -3.05 -8.53
N ARG A 56 -5.16 -3.56 -8.90
CA ARG A 56 -3.89 -3.34 -8.21
C ARG A 56 -2.71 -3.36 -9.15
N LEU A 57 -1.58 -2.83 -8.72
CA LEU A 57 -0.26 -3.21 -9.26
C LEU A 57 0.15 -4.58 -8.69
N ASP A 58 1.04 -5.30 -9.40
CA ASP A 58 1.43 -6.67 -8.99
C ASP A 58 2.28 -6.67 -7.72
N HIS A 59 1.85 -7.41 -6.72
CA HIS A 59 2.57 -7.61 -5.46
C HIS A 59 2.70 -9.08 -5.13
N SER A 60 3.84 -9.49 -4.61
CA SER A 60 4.15 -10.89 -4.32
C SER A 60 3.18 -11.54 -3.33
N PHE A 61 2.64 -10.77 -2.38
CA PHE A 61 1.73 -11.28 -1.35
C PHE A 61 0.29 -11.48 -1.82
N GLU A 62 -0.10 -10.86 -2.96
CA GLU A 62 -1.45 -10.99 -3.56
C GLU A 62 -1.44 -11.64 -4.94
N ARG A 63 -0.24 -11.99 -5.45
CA ARG A 63 -0.07 -12.54 -6.78
C ARG A 63 -0.89 -13.80 -7.00
N GLY A 64 -1.73 -13.78 -8.05
CA GLY A 64 -2.58 -14.91 -8.44
C GLY A 64 -3.86 -15.03 -7.63
N LEU A 65 -4.18 -14.08 -6.73
CA LEU A 65 -5.46 -14.04 -6.04
C LEU A 65 -6.53 -13.35 -6.87
N SER A 66 -7.73 -13.91 -6.87
CA SER A 66 -8.98 -13.30 -7.35
C SER A 66 -9.93 -13.03 -6.17
N ASP A 67 -11.05 -12.36 -6.44
CA ASP A 67 -12.11 -12.11 -5.45
C ASP A 67 -11.57 -11.48 -4.16
N VAL A 68 -10.59 -10.59 -4.32
CA VAL A 68 -9.87 -9.96 -3.20
C VAL A 68 -10.75 -8.90 -2.56
N SER A 69 -10.74 -8.89 -1.23
CA SER A 69 -11.40 -7.87 -0.42
C SER A 69 -10.56 -7.50 0.79
N ALA A 70 -10.75 -6.26 1.27
CA ALA A 70 -10.20 -5.76 2.52
C ALA A 70 -11.35 -5.32 3.43
N SER A 71 -11.30 -5.69 4.70
CA SER A 71 -12.25 -5.22 5.71
C SER A 71 -11.51 -4.47 6.80
N TYR A 72 -12.03 -3.30 7.17
CA TYR A 72 -11.43 -2.43 8.17
C TYR A 72 -12.37 -2.30 9.36
N ARG A 73 -11.84 -2.43 10.56
CA ARG A 73 -12.59 -2.28 11.81
C ARG A 73 -11.77 -1.52 12.84
N GLN A 74 -12.24 -0.33 13.23
CA GLN A 74 -11.62 0.45 14.28
C GLN A 74 -11.71 -0.27 15.62
N GLN A 75 -10.61 -0.22 16.37
CA GLN A 75 -10.48 -0.86 17.67
C GLN A 75 -10.54 0.20 18.79
N PRO A 76 -10.89 -0.19 20.03
CA PRO A 76 -10.96 0.74 21.16
C PRO A 76 -9.64 1.47 21.46
N ASP A 77 -8.51 0.93 21.06
CA ASP A 77 -7.19 1.56 21.22
C ASP A 77 -6.83 2.55 20.10
N GLY A 78 -7.78 2.85 19.21
CA GLY A 78 -7.61 3.76 18.08
C GLY A 78 -6.91 3.14 16.87
N SER A 79 -6.47 1.89 16.95
CA SER A 79 -5.96 1.16 15.79
C SER A 79 -7.10 0.68 14.89
N VAL A 80 -6.75 0.24 13.68
CA VAL A 80 -7.69 -0.36 12.74
C VAL A 80 -7.24 -1.79 12.45
N GLU A 81 -8.10 -2.75 12.75
CA GLU A 81 -7.91 -4.13 12.29
C GLU A 81 -8.15 -4.17 10.78
N VAL A 82 -7.27 -4.85 10.06
CA VAL A 82 -7.34 -5.06 8.62
C VAL A 82 -7.44 -6.54 8.34
N ILE A 83 -8.47 -6.95 7.61
CA ILE A 83 -8.64 -8.34 7.17
C ILE A 83 -8.62 -8.34 5.65
N ASN A 84 -7.51 -8.80 5.07
CA ASN A 84 -7.43 -9.04 3.64
C ASN A 84 -7.81 -10.49 3.36
N ARG A 85 -8.66 -10.70 2.35
CA ARG A 85 -9.10 -12.03 1.94
C ARG A 85 -9.08 -12.12 0.41
N GLY A 86 -8.63 -13.24 -0.14
CA GLY A 86 -8.60 -13.49 -1.58
C GLY A 86 -8.64 -14.97 -1.89
N TYR A 87 -9.14 -15.33 -3.05
CA TYR A 87 -9.24 -16.72 -3.50
C TYR A 87 -7.98 -17.11 -4.28
N ASP A 88 -7.32 -18.17 -3.84
CA ASP A 88 -6.15 -18.77 -4.50
C ASP A 88 -6.61 -19.92 -5.39
N SER A 89 -6.70 -19.69 -6.70
CA SER A 89 -7.17 -20.71 -7.67
C SER A 89 -6.24 -21.93 -7.76
N LYS A 90 -4.95 -21.78 -7.44
CA LYS A 90 -3.99 -22.90 -7.44
C LYS A 90 -4.22 -23.85 -6.27
N ARG A 91 -4.68 -23.30 -5.15
CA ARG A 91 -5.00 -24.08 -3.93
C ARG A 91 -6.46 -24.45 -3.86
N ASN A 92 -7.30 -23.87 -4.71
CA ASN A 92 -8.76 -23.97 -4.67
C ASN A 92 -9.32 -23.61 -3.30
N ASP A 93 -8.80 -22.54 -2.68
CA ASP A 93 -9.13 -22.15 -1.31
C ASP A 93 -8.99 -20.65 -1.09
N TRP A 94 -9.69 -20.16 -0.06
CA TRP A 94 -9.60 -18.78 0.40
C TRP A 94 -8.39 -18.58 1.30
N ARG A 95 -7.63 -17.53 1.04
CA ARG A 95 -6.53 -17.08 1.90
C ARG A 95 -6.97 -15.84 2.65
N GLN A 96 -6.48 -15.69 3.88
CA GLN A 96 -6.74 -14.54 4.72
C GLN A 96 -5.44 -14.07 5.39
N ALA A 97 -5.28 -12.75 5.49
CA ALA A 97 -4.22 -12.12 6.26
C ALA A 97 -4.83 -11.10 7.23
N LEU A 98 -4.39 -11.15 8.48
CA LEU A 98 -4.77 -10.20 9.52
C LEU A 98 -3.67 -9.16 9.69
N GLY A 99 -4.05 -7.91 9.64
CA GLY A 99 -3.14 -6.77 9.80
C GLY A 99 -3.67 -5.78 10.83
N ARG A 100 -2.78 -4.87 11.21
CA ARG A 100 -3.07 -3.73 12.07
C ARG A 100 -2.62 -2.46 11.40
N ALA A 101 -3.51 -1.49 11.27
CA ALA A 101 -3.19 -0.16 10.77
C ALA A 101 -3.31 0.89 11.88
N LEU A 102 -2.51 1.95 11.73
CA LEU A 102 -2.50 3.11 12.63
C LEU A 102 -2.54 4.37 11.78
N LEU A 103 -3.43 5.31 12.11
CA LEU A 103 -3.41 6.65 11.53
C LEU A 103 -2.07 7.32 11.86
N THR A 104 -1.51 8.04 10.89
CA THR A 104 -0.24 8.76 11.05
C THR A 104 -0.47 10.27 10.97
N GLY A 105 0.05 11.01 11.94
CA GLY A 105 -0.09 12.47 12.00
C GLY A 105 -1.52 12.93 12.24
N ASP A 106 -2.03 13.82 11.38
CA ASP A 106 -3.40 14.34 11.48
C ASP A 106 -4.43 13.25 11.17
N THR A 107 -5.29 12.94 12.13
CA THR A 107 -6.32 11.89 12.00
C THR A 107 -7.42 12.22 10.99
N LYS A 108 -7.52 13.47 10.56
CA LYS A 108 -8.40 13.91 9.48
C LYS A 108 -7.77 13.74 8.09
N ARG A 109 -6.57 13.22 8.02
CA ARG A 109 -5.87 12.90 6.77
C ARG A 109 -5.83 11.40 6.56
N ALA A 110 -6.16 10.95 5.37
CA ALA A 110 -6.22 9.53 5.01
C ALA A 110 -4.83 8.91 4.84
N SER A 111 -4.02 8.96 5.90
CA SER A 111 -2.65 8.46 5.92
C SER A 111 -2.47 7.50 7.10
N LEU A 112 -2.18 6.26 6.79
CA LEU A 112 -2.00 5.20 7.75
C LEU A 112 -0.66 4.47 7.50
N LYS A 113 -0.23 3.72 8.48
CA LYS A 113 0.78 2.67 8.33
C LYS A 113 0.14 1.33 8.67
N VAL A 114 0.40 0.30 7.88
CA VAL A 114 -0.18 -1.03 8.05
C VAL A 114 0.92 -2.08 8.23
N SER A 115 0.68 -3.02 9.13
CA SER A 115 1.54 -4.18 9.36
C SER A 115 0.74 -5.47 9.34
N PHE A 116 1.22 -6.45 8.60
CA PHE A 116 0.79 -7.85 8.64
C PHE A 116 1.80 -8.75 9.35
N PHE A 117 3.01 -8.24 9.58
CA PHE A 117 4.11 -8.93 10.27
C PHE A 117 4.87 -7.91 11.10
N GLY A 118 4.49 -7.77 12.38
CA GLY A 118 5.20 -6.87 13.28
C GLY A 118 6.67 -7.25 13.44
N PRO A 119 7.59 -6.30 13.56
CA PRO A 119 7.36 -4.86 13.76
C PRO A 119 7.35 -4.01 12.46
N PHE A 120 7.29 -4.61 11.29
CA PHE A 120 7.44 -3.94 10.00
C PHE A 120 6.11 -3.31 9.56
N TYR A 121 6.14 -2.03 9.19
CA TYR A 121 5.00 -1.27 8.71
C TYR A 121 5.27 -0.72 7.31
N GLY A 122 4.29 -0.81 6.42
CA GLY A 122 4.26 -0.11 5.13
C GLY A 122 3.29 1.07 5.15
N GLY A 123 3.52 2.05 4.30
CA GLY A 123 2.60 3.17 4.07
C GLY A 123 1.29 2.71 3.42
N TYR A 124 0.18 3.36 3.81
CA TYR A 124 -1.14 3.19 3.24
C TYR A 124 -1.79 4.57 3.18
N HIS A 125 -1.88 5.14 1.98
CA HIS A 125 -2.31 6.52 1.80
C HIS A 125 -3.43 6.58 0.78
N VAL A 126 -4.63 6.96 1.22
CA VAL A 126 -5.76 7.15 0.30
C VAL A 126 -5.52 8.45 -0.46
N MET A 127 -5.21 8.36 -1.75
CA MET A 127 -4.92 9.51 -2.60
C MET A 127 -6.14 10.03 -3.36
N ALA A 128 -7.18 9.22 -3.52
CA ALA A 128 -8.48 9.62 -4.03
C ALA A 128 -9.60 8.86 -3.33
N LEU A 129 -10.73 9.50 -3.10
CA LEU A 129 -11.86 8.96 -2.34
C LEU A 129 -13.16 9.61 -2.80
N ASP A 130 -14.23 8.84 -2.90
CA ASP A 130 -15.59 9.39 -2.96
C ASP A 130 -15.93 10.06 -1.63
N GLN A 131 -15.69 11.35 -1.53
CA GLN A 131 -15.91 12.13 -0.31
C GLN A 131 -17.39 12.18 0.11
N GLN A 132 -18.30 12.04 -0.86
CA GLN A 132 -19.73 12.12 -0.59
C GLN A 132 -20.27 10.83 0.03
N ASN A 133 -19.98 9.68 -0.60
CA ASN A 133 -20.65 8.42 -0.28
C ASN A 133 -19.69 7.31 0.17
N TYR A 134 -18.36 7.51 0.06
CA TYR A 134 -17.35 6.52 0.39
C TYR A 134 -17.54 5.20 -0.39
N GLN A 135 -17.89 5.29 -1.69
CA GLN A 135 -18.15 4.13 -2.53
C GLN A 135 -16.91 3.59 -3.23
N TRP A 136 -15.90 4.43 -3.44
CA TRP A 136 -14.63 4.05 -4.06
C TRP A 136 -13.46 4.79 -3.43
N ALA A 137 -12.30 4.18 -3.47
CA ALA A 137 -11.03 4.75 -2.99
C ALA A 137 -9.87 4.28 -3.87
N MET A 138 -8.85 5.13 -3.99
CA MET A 138 -7.56 4.76 -4.56
C MET A 138 -6.46 4.96 -3.53
N VAL A 139 -5.68 3.92 -3.32
CA VAL A 139 -4.67 3.84 -2.26
C VAL A 139 -3.30 3.65 -2.86
N VAL A 140 -2.33 4.44 -2.43
CA VAL A 140 -0.91 4.25 -2.73
C VAL A 140 -0.19 3.73 -1.48
N GLY A 141 0.75 2.85 -1.69
CA GLY A 141 1.59 2.29 -0.64
C GLY A 141 2.83 3.14 -0.32
N PRO A 142 3.95 2.50 0.07
CA PRO A 142 5.19 3.19 0.41
C PRO A 142 5.85 3.93 -0.77
N ASP A 143 5.52 3.54 -1.98
CA ASP A 143 5.99 4.14 -3.23
C ASP A 143 4.96 3.92 -4.37
N ARG A 144 5.28 4.38 -5.61
CA ARG A 144 4.39 4.32 -6.78
C ARG A 144 4.24 2.93 -7.40
N ASP A 145 5.02 1.95 -6.95
CA ASP A 145 4.88 0.57 -7.39
C ASP A 145 3.76 -0.16 -6.64
N TYR A 146 3.15 0.49 -5.62
CA TYR A 146 2.04 -0.03 -4.83
C TYR A 146 0.79 0.83 -5.03
N LEU A 147 -0.19 0.30 -5.74
CA LEU A 147 -1.48 0.94 -5.96
C LEU A 147 -2.62 -0.07 -5.86
N TRP A 148 -3.71 0.35 -5.21
CA TRP A 148 -4.99 -0.37 -5.17
C TRP A 148 -6.13 0.56 -5.51
N ILE A 149 -7.08 0.07 -6.30
CA ILE A 149 -8.40 0.67 -6.51
C ILE A 149 -9.41 -0.20 -5.78
N LEU A 150 -10.11 0.39 -4.83
CA LEU A 150 -11.08 -0.28 -3.96
C LEU A 150 -12.48 0.27 -4.24
N ALA A 151 -13.51 -0.57 -4.11
CA ALA A 151 -14.90 -0.14 -4.18
C ALA A 151 -15.78 -0.92 -3.20
N ARG A 152 -16.93 -0.33 -2.83
CA ARG A 152 -17.95 -1.02 -2.03
C ARG A 152 -18.70 -2.10 -2.82
N GLU A 153 -18.76 -1.91 -4.12
CA GLU A 153 -19.35 -2.86 -5.05
C GLU A 153 -18.26 -3.63 -5.82
N LYS A 154 -18.59 -4.81 -6.30
CA LYS A 154 -17.67 -5.66 -7.09
C LYS A 154 -17.34 -5.11 -8.47
N ARG A 155 -17.96 -4.01 -8.86
CA ARG A 155 -17.77 -3.32 -10.14
C ARG A 155 -17.66 -1.82 -9.91
N LEU A 156 -16.81 -1.20 -10.70
CA LEU A 156 -16.64 0.24 -10.70
C LEU A 156 -17.37 0.82 -11.94
N GLN A 157 -18.05 1.95 -11.74
CA GLN A 157 -18.67 2.69 -12.85
C GLN A 157 -17.57 3.21 -13.79
N GLU A 158 -17.82 3.19 -15.10
CA GLU A 158 -16.82 3.53 -16.12
C GLU A 158 -16.28 4.97 -15.96
N GLY A 159 -17.15 5.92 -15.63
CA GLY A 159 -16.72 7.30 -15.37
C GLY A 159 -15.78 7.43 -14.17
N VAL A 160 -16.03 6.66 -13.11
CA VAL A 160 -15.13 6.61 -11.93
C VAL A 160 -13.82 5.94 -12.29
N ARG A 161 -13.88 4.85 -13.06
CA ARG A 161 -12.68 4.18 -13.55
C ARG A 161 -11.78 5.12 -14.35
N ALA A 162 -12.35 5.83 -15.32
CA ALA A 162 -11.60 6.79 -16.14
C ALA A 162 -10.98 7.91 -15.30
N HIS A 163 -11.73 8.44 -14.32
CA HIS A 163 -11.23 9.44 -13.38
C HIS A 163 -10.03 8.91 -12.59
N LEU A 164 -10.14 7.74 -11.97
CA LEU A 164 -9.06 7.17 -11.16
C LEU A 164 -7.81 6.83 -11.97
N LEU A 165 -7.96 6.34 -13.22
CA LEU A 165 -6.84 6.11 -14.12
C LEU A 165 -6.13 7.42 -14.51
N HIS A 166 -6.89 8.49 -14.71
CA HIS A 166 -6.33 9.82 -14.96
C HIS A 166 -5.52 10.32 -13.76
N GLU A 167 -6.08 10.27 -12.54
CA GLU A 167 -5.42 10.68 -11.31
C GLU A 167 -4.14 9.86 -11.04
N ALA A 168 -4.19 8.53 -11.22
CA ALA A 168 -3.03 7.67 -11.06
C ALA A 168 -1.92 8.03 -12.07
N GLY A 169 -2.27 8.24 -13.35
CA GLY A 169 -1.33 8.66 -14.38
C GLY A 169 -0.70 10.02 -14.09
N ALA A 170 -1.50 11.00 -13.62
CA ALA A 170 -1.02 12.32 -13.20
C ALA A 170 -0.04 12.26 -12.01
N ALA A 171 -0.22 11.27 -11.13
CA ALA A 171 0.69 10.98 -10.03
C ALA A 171 1.96 10.20 -10.45
N GLY A 172 2.14 9.91 -11.75
CA GLY A 172 3.29 9.18 -12.28
C GLY A 172 3.25 7.67 -12.05
N ILE A 173 2.05 7.10 -11.85
CA ILE A 173 1.84 5.66 -11.69
C ILE A 173 1.55 5.03 -13.06
N ASP A 174 2.22 3.93 -13.37
CA ASP A 174 2.02 3.20 -14.64
C ASP A 174 0.72 2.39 -14.62
N THR A 175 -0.36 3.02 -15.07
CA THR A 175 -1.69 2.41 -15.10
C THR A 175 -1.83 1.25 -16.09
N GLN A 176 -0.88 1.09 -17.02
CA GLN A 176 -0.90 -0.04 -17.96
C GLN A 176 -0.53 -1.36 -17.29
N LYS A 177 0.15 -1.30 -16.13
CA LYS A 177 0.52 -2.47 -15.33
C LYS A 177 -0.56 -2.92 -14.36
N LEU A 178 -1.71 -2.22 -14.32
CA LEU A 178 -2.80 -2.59 -13.42
C LEU A 178 -3.39 -3.96 -13.80
N ILE A 179 -3.47 -4.81 -12.78
CA ILE A 179 -4.22 -6.07 -12.82
C ILE A 179 -5.65 -5.74 -12.40
N TRP A 180 -6.61 -5.99 -13.28
CA TRP A 180 -8.04 -5.92 -12.96
C TRP A 180 -8.46 -7.21 -12.31
N VAL A 181 -8.90 -7.13 -11.06
CA VAL A 181 -9.19 -8.30 -10.22
C VAL A 181 -10.57 -8.86 -10.55
N GLU A 182 -10.64 -10.13 -10.86
CA GLU A 182 -11.94 -10.82 -11.02
C GLU A 182 -12.68 -10.86 -9.68
N GLN A 183 -13.98 -10.51 -9.72
CA GLN A 183 -14.89 -10.48 -8.57
C GLN A 183 -16.15 -11.30 -8.88
N THR A 184 -15.99 -12.62 -9.02
CA THR A 184 -17.06 -13.54 -9.46
C THR A 184 -17.60 -14.42 -8.35
N ARG A 185 -16.80 -14.68 -7.30
CA ARG A 185 -17.18 -15.55 -6.18
C ARG A 185 -17.85 -14.76 -5.07
N THR A 186 -18.75 -15.39 -4.38
CA THR A 186 -19.23 -14.95 -3.08
C THR A 186 -18.37 -15.62 -2.01
N ASP A 187 -17.74 -14.82 -1.18
CA ASP A 187 -17.18 -15.32 0.07
C ASP A 187 -18.35 -15.66 1.00
N GLY A 188 -18.47 -16.93 1.33
CA GLY A 188 -19.44 -17.39 2.30
C GLY A 188 -19.15 -16.79 3.69
#